data_3fc6123663e7d9cf2ac5b94b8a733372
#
_entry.id   3fc6123663e7d9cf2ac5b94b8a733372
#
_cell.length_a   1.000
_cell.length_b   1.000
_cell.length_c   1.000
_cell.angle_alpha   90.00
_cell.angle_beta   90.00
_cell.angle_gamma   90.00
#
_symmetry.space_group_name_H-M   'P 1'
#
loop_
_entity.id
_entity.type
_entity.pdbx_description
1 polymer ?
#
loop_
_entity_poly.entity_id
_entity_poly.type
_entity_poly.pdbx_seq_one_letter_code
_entity_poly.pdbx_strand_id
1 'polypeptide(L)'
;MGMWRFLKPRNLGFTLGNARDALIDRLTGRPSRPLQAMAYVKQYATPGDSQSVLDTLDQFANEVRWLMSIGPAKNDLIQDLGEQLPSGPRILELGAYCGYSSIAMAMLLDRDTQTTSIEVSADCIEASRANVEVAGLSDRIEFVHGPSTDVIPTLKGTFDLVFLDHWKDLYKPDLKLLESHGLITSGSVIVADNVGDIFAPEPYLDYVRNSGKFTTEHRTATIEYTSIPDAVEISVLK
;
A
#
# COMPACT_ATOMS: atom_id res chain seq x y z
N MET A 1 -18.40 -0.47 6.21
CA MET A 1 -18.06 -1.30 5.01
C MET A 1 -19.05 -2.47 4.90
N GLY A 2 -19.80 -2.55 3.80
CA GLY A 2 -20.83 -3.58 3.68
C GLY A 2 -20.26 -4.96 3.42
N MET A 3 -20.25 -5.83 4.40
CA MET A 3 -19.88 -7.27 4.33
C MET A 3 -20.56 -8.03 3.16
N TRP A 4 -21.63 -7.49 2.63
CA TRP A 4 -22.38 -7.94 1.44
C TRP A 4 -21.55 -8.05 0.16
N ARG A 5 -20.58 -7.17 -0.04
CA ARG A 5 -19.77 -7.11 -1.27
C ARG A 5 -18.82 -8.30 -1.39
N PHE A 6 -18.38 -8.85 -0.27
CA PHE A 6 -17.55 -10.06 -0.21
C PHE A 6 -18.32 -11.36 -0.46
N LEU A 7 -19.64 -11.33 -0.29
CA LEU A 7 -20.53 -12.49 -0.46
C LEU A 7 -21.03 -12.70 -1.91
N LYS A 8 -20.57 -11.87 -2.87
CA LYS A 8 -20.86 -12.14 -4.29
C LYS A 8 -20.26 -13.49 -4.69
N PRO A 9 -20.97 -14.33 -5.48
CA PRO A 9 -20.50 -15.68 -5.83
C PRO A 9 -19.08 -15.73 -6.40
N ARG A 10 -18.70 -14.74 -7.20
CA ARG A 10 -17.35 -14.63 -7.80
C ARG A 10 -16.23 -14.40 -6.78
N ASN A 11 -16.54 -13.87 -5.58
CA ASN A 11 -15.57 -13.53 -4.53
C ASN A 11 -15.57 -14.55 -3.40
N LEU A 12 -16.56 -15.46 -3.39
CA LEU A 12 -16.81 -16.37 -2.27
C LEU A 12 -15.61 -17.32 -2.01
N GLY A 13 -15.00 -17.85 -3.06
CA GLY A 13 -13.83 -18.73 -2.95
C GLY A 13 -12.64 -18.03 -2.30
N PHE A 14 -12.35 -16.80 -2.74
CA PHE A 14 -11.29 -15.96 -2.16
C PHE A 14 -11.55 -15.63 -0.68
N THR A 15 -12.77 -15.22 -0.35
CA THR A 15 -13.15 -14.88 1.04
C THR A 15 -13.07 -16.10 1.97
N LEU A 16 -13.59 -17.25 1.53
CA LEU A 16 -13.54 -18.50 2.31
C LEU A 16 -12.09 -19.00 2.47
N GLY A 17 -11.26 -18.90 1.43
CA GLY A 17 -9.84 -19.25 1.48
C GLY A 17 -9.10 -18.44 2.55
N ASN A 18 -9.24 -17.11 2.53
CA ASN A 18 -8.62 -16.24 3.52
C ASN A 18 -9.13 -16.47 4.95
N ALA A 19 -10.44 -16.70 5.12
CA ALA A 19 -11.04 -17.01 6.44
C ALA A 19 -10.53 -18.35 6.99
N ARG A 20 -10.43 -19.39 6.13
CA ARG A 20 -9.86 -20.68 6.49
C ARG A 20 -8.41 -20.55 6.94
N ASP A 21 -7.60 -19.80 6.20
CA ASP A 21 -6.19 -19.62 6.51
C ASP A 21 -5.98 -18.87 7.82
N ALA A 22 -6.77 -17.81 8.08
CA ALA A 22 -6.74 -17.11 9.35
C ALA A 22 -7.13 -18.02 10.54
N LEU A 23 -8.11 -18.91 10.34
CA LEU A 23 -8.50 -19.88 11.36
C LEU A 23 -7.37 -20.91 11.63
N ILE A 24 -6.74 -21.43 10.57
CA ILE A 24 -5.61 -22.36 10.68
C ILE A 24 -4.46 -21.71 11.44
N ASP A 25 -4.07 -20.47 11.12
CA ASP A 25 -3.01 -19.75 11.82
C ASP A 25 -3.30 -19.63 13.31
N ARG A 26 -4.53 -19.24 13.65
CA ARG A 26 -4.96 -19.11 15.05
C ARG A 26 -4.92 -20.43 15.80
N LEU A 27 -5.30 -21.54 15.16
CA LEU A 27 -5.32 -22.88 15.78
C LEU A 27 -3.94 -23.51 15.89
N THR A 28 -3.04 -23.21 14.96
CA THR A 28 -1.71 -23.83 14.87
C THR A 28 -0.60 -23.00 15.50
N GLY A 29 -0.89 -21.76 15.94
CA GLY A 29 0.11 -20.83 16.45
C GLY A 29 1.18 -20.44 15.40
N ARG A 30 0.87 -20.54 14.11
CA ARG A 30 1.79 -20.11 13.04
C ARG A 30 2.05 -18.61 13.13
N PRO A 31 3.26 -18.17 12.79
CA PRO A 31 3.53 -16.73 12.62
C PRO A 31 2.51 -16.08 11.66
N SER A 32 2.27 -14.80 11.84
CA SER A 32 1.39 -14.06 10.92
C SER A 32 1.92 -14.13 9.48
N ARG A 33 1.05 -13.88 8.52
CA ARG A 33 1.38 -13.95 7.10
C ARG A 33 2.55 -13.01 6.70
N PRO A 34 2.63 -11.76 7.19
CA PRO A 34 3.81 -10.90 6.96
C PRO A 34 5.11 -11.50 7.47
N LEU A 35 5.11 -12.09 8.66
CA LEU A 35 6.31 -12.74 9.22
C LEU A 35 6.73 -14.00 8.45
N GLN A 36 5.77 -14.76 7.91
CA GLN A 36 6.06 -15.89 7.03
C GLN A 36 6.70 -15.41 5.71
N ALA A 37 6.15 -14.35 5.10
CA ALA A 37 6.72 -13.74 3.88
C ALA A 37 8.13 -13.19 4.13
N MET A 38 8.36 -12.52 5.28
CA MET A 38 9.68 -12.08 5.71
C MET A 38 10.68 -13.24 5.81
N ALA A 39 10.29 -14.34 6.44
CA ALA A 39 11.18 -15.51 6.56
C ALA A 39 11.51 -16.10 5.19
N TYR A 40 10.55 -16.09 4.27
CA TYR A 40 10.75 -16.54 2.88
C TYR A 40 11.71 -15.62 2.12
N VAL A 41 11.55 -14.30 2.23
CA VAL A 41 12.48 -13.30 1.64
C VAL A 41 13.89 -13.48 2.17
N LYS A 42 14.07 -13.63 3.50
CA LYS A 42 15.39 -13.86 4.10
C LYS A 42 16.06 -15.14 3.60
N GLN A 43 15.30 -16.13 3.20
CA GLN A 43 15.81 -17.43 2.73
C GLN A 43 16.14 -17.43 1.25
N TYR A 44 15.37 -16.74 0.40
CA TYR A 44 15.42 -16.92 -1.05
C TYR A 44 15.82 -15.67 -1.84
N ALA A 45 15.65 -14.47 -1.29
CA ALA A 45 16.04 -13.25 -2.00
C ALA A 45 17.54 -13.00 -1.94
N THR A 46 18.06 -12.35 -2.98
CA THR A 46 19.45 -11.91 -3.03
C THR A 46 19.64 -10.62 -2.25
N PRO A 47 20.47 -10.57 -1.19
CA PRO A 47 20.69 -9.34 -0.42
C PRO A 47 21.25 -8.21 -1.29
N GLY A 48 20.71 -7.00 -1.13
CA GLY A 48 21.07 -5.81 -1.90
C GLY A 48 20.40 -5.72 -3.28
N ASP A 49 19.57 -6.70 -3.64
CA ASP A 49 18.83 -6.71 -4.90
C ASP A 49 17.32 -6.53 -4.63
N SER A 50 16.85 -5.30 -4.81
CA SER A 50 15.46 -4.94 -4.56
C SER A 50 14.48 -5.68 -5.48
N GLN A 51 14.86 -5.95 -6.74
CA GLN A 51 14.01 -6.72 -7.67
C GLN A 51 13.87 -8.18 -7.18
N SER A 52 14.98 -8.79 -6.74
CA SER A 52 14.95 -10.14 -6.16
C SER A 52 14.03 -10.24 -4.94
N VAL A 53 13.93 -9.18 -4.11
CA VAL A 53 13.00 -9.14 -2.97
C VAL A 53 11.54 -9.11 -3.45
N LEU A 54 11.22 -8.26 -4.43
CA LEU A 54 9.87 -8.19 -5.01
C LEU A 54 9.47 -9.51 -5.67
N ASP A 55 10.34 -10.09 -6.50
CA ASP A 55 10.10 -11.39 -7.17
C ASP A 55 9.87 -12.51 -6.14
N THR A 56 10.61 -12.48 -5.02
CA THR A 56 10.45 -13.45 -3.93
C THR A 56 9.13 -13.28 -3.19
N LEU A 57 8.68 -12.04 -2.97
CA LEU A 57 7.36 -11.76 -2.39
C LEU A 57 6.23 -12.20 -3.35
N ASP A 58 6.39 -11.97 -4.65
CA ASP A 58 5.46 -12.43 -5.68
C ASP A 58 5.39 -13.96 -5.75
N GLN A 59 6.54 -14.63 -5.65
CA GLN A 59 6.59 -16.09 -5.59
C GLN A 59 5.88 -16.60 -4.34
N PHE A 60 6.15 -16.01 -3.18
CA PHE A 60 5.43 -16.38 -1.94
C PHE A 60 3.92 -16.20 -2.10
N ALA A 61 3.48 -15.07 -2.69
CA ALA A 61 2.06 -14.76 -2.89
C ALA A 61 1.35 -15.77 -3.79
N ASN A 62 2.02 -16.23 -4.84
CA ASN A 62 1.47 -17.16 -5.84
C ASN A 62 1.56 -18.63 -5.42
N GLU A 63 2.66 -19.05 -4.78
CA GLU A 63 2.96 -20.47 -4.55
C GLU A 63 2.71 -20.92 -3.11
N VAL A 64 2.83 -20.01 -2.14
CA VAL A 64 2.75 -20.34 -0.73
C VAL A 64 1.45 -19.83 -0.09
N ARG A 65 1.27 -18.51 -0.07
CA ARG A 65 0.09 -17.85 0.52
C ARG A 65 -0.13 -16.48 -0.09
N TRP A 66 -1.35 -16.22 -0.55
CA TRP A 66 -1.74 -14.91 -1.05
C TRP A 66 -1.36 -13.78 -0.09
N LEU A 67 -0.73 -12.72 -0.64
CA LEU A 67 -0.41 -11.47 0.05
C LEU A 67 -1.32 -10.35 -0.44
N MET A 68 -1.70 -9.47 0.48
CA MET A 68 -2.44 -8.25 0.17
C MET A 68 -1.43 -7.12 -0.12
N SER A 69 -0.71 -7.24 -1.23
CA SER A 69 0.24 -6.23 -1.71
C SER A 69 -0.22 -5.67 -3.05
N ILE A 70 0.40 -4.61 -3.53
CA ILE A 70 0.05 -4.04 -4.85
C ILE A 70 0.50 -4.93 -6.02
N GLY A 71 1.53 -5.77 -5.82
CA GLY A 71 2.12 -6.68 -6.82
C GLY A 71 2.63 -6.00 -8.09
N PRO A 72 3.11 -6.79 -9.06
CA PRO A 72 3.74 -6.26 -10.27
C PRO A 72 2.76 -5.60 -11.25
N ALA A 73 1.48 -5.91 -11.21
CA ALA A 73 0.50 -5.36 -12.16
C ALA A 73 0.28 -3.83 -12.01
N LYS A 74 0.70 -3.25 -10.88
CA LYS A 74 0.63 -1.80 -10.65
C LYS A 74 1.97 -1.08 -10.85
N ASN A 75 3.02 -1.76 -11.31
CA ASN A 75 4.32 -1.14 -11.56
C ASN A 75 4.25 -0.05 -12.64
N ASP A 76 3.50 -0.28 -13.72
CA ASP A 76 3.30 0.74 -14.78
C ASP A 76 2.64 2.01 -14.21
N LEU A 77 1.68 1.84 -13.30
CA LEU A 77 1.07 2.97 -12.60
C LEU A 77 2.11 3.77 -11.80
N ILE A 78 2.99 3.11 -11.06
CA ILE A 78 4.04 3.79 -10.29
C ILE A 78 5.00 4.53 -11.22
N GLN A 79 5.39 3.95 -12.35
CA GLN A 79 6.25 4.60 -13.34
C GLN A 79 5.59 5.84 -13.95
N ASP A 80 4.32 5.74 -14.36
CA ASP A 80 3.54 6.87 -14.89
C ASP A 80 3.45 8.02 -13.88
N LEU A 81 3.32 7.70 -12.59
CA LEU A 81 3.32 8.70 -11.52
C LEU A 81 4.68 9.38 -11.39
N GLY A 82 5.78 8.63 -11.56
CA GLY A 82 7.14 9.15 -11.49
C GLY A 82 7.41 10.27 -12.49
N GLU A 83 6.79 10.21 -13.68
CA GLU A 83 6.92 11.25 -14.70
C GLU A 83 6.29 12.60 -14.28
N GLN A 84 5.38 12.58 -13.31
CA GLN A 84 4.66 13.76 -12.83
C GLN A 84 5.23 14.34 -11.53
N LEU A 85 6.13 13.60 -10.86
CA LEU A 85 6.70 13.99 -9.58
C LEU A 85 8.00 14.81 -9.77
N PRO A 86 8.37 15.68 -8.82
CA PRO A 86 9.66 16.35 -8.83
C PRO A 86 10.81 15.35 -8.64
N SER A 87 12.05 15.78 -8.90
CA SER A 87 13.22 14.98 -8.57
C SER A 87 13.36 14.84 -7.05
N GLY A 88 13.69 13.63 -6.58
CA GLY A 88 13.81 13.30 -5.16
C GLY A 88 12.52 13.49 -4.38
N PRO A 89 11.37 12.93 -4.84
CA PRO A 89 10.08 13.18 -4.23
C PRO A 89 10.01 12.61 -2.82
N ARG A 90 9.28 13.29 -1.96
CA ARG A 90 8.91 12.81 -0.63
C ARG A 90 7.58 12.09 -0.69
N ILE A 91 7.58 10.85 -0.27
CA ILE A 91 6.40 9.97 -0.30
C ILE A 91 5.91 9.69 1.11
N LEU A 92 4.60 9.74 1.30
CA LEU A 92 3.92 9.20 2.47
C LEU A 92 3.09 7.99 2.05
N GLU A 93 3.33 6.86 2.68
CA GLU A 93 2.53 5.66 2.50
C GLU A 93 1.74 5.37 3.78
N LEU A 94 0.46 5.07 3.64
CA LEU A 94 -0.41 4.62 4.72
C LEU A 94 -0.80 3.16 4.47
N GLY A 95 -0.17 2.24 5.24
CA GLY A 95 -0.28 0.80 5.08
C GLY A 95 0.96 0.18 4.42
N ALA A 96 1.90 -0.28 5.23
CA ALA A 96 3.15 -0.88 4.74
C ALA A 96 3.03 -2.36 4.42
N TYR A 97 2.23 -3.10 5.19
CA TYR A 97 2.07 -4.56 5.16
C TYR A 97 3.42 -5.29 5.18
N CYS A 98 3.95 -5.73 4.01
CA CYS A 98 5.26 -6.39 3.88
C CYS A 98 6.34 -5.46 3.26
N GLY A 99 6.03 -4.18 3.01
CA GLY A 99 6.94 -3.21 2.40
C GLY A 99 7.07 -3.33 0.88
N TYR A 100 6.21 -4.09 0.21
CA TYR A 100 6.26 -4.30 -1.24
C TYR A 100 6.16 -2.97 -2.01
N SER A 101 5.12 -2.19 -1.75
CA SER A 101 4.87 -0.89 -2.39
C SER A 101 5.97 0.13 -2.12
N SER A 102 6.48 0.19 -0.88
CA SER A 102 7.62 1.04 -0.52
C SER A 102 8.87 0.68 -1.33
N ILE A 103 9.18 -0.63 -1.47
CA ILE A 103 10.32 -1.11 -2.27
C ILE A 103 10.10 -0.80 -3.75
N ALA A 104 8.89 -1.08 -4.29
CA ALA A 104 8.57 -0.81 -5.69
C ALA A 104 8.68 0.69 -6.02
N MET A 105 8.14 1.58 -5.18
CA MET A 105 8.28 3.02 -5.35
C MET A 105 9.75 3.47 -5.29
N ALA A 106 10.54 2.95 -4.36
CA ALA A 106 11.97 3.27 -4.27
C ALA A 106 12.78 2.79 -5.49
N MET A 107 12.34 1.73 -6.17
CA MET A 107 13.00 1.22 -7.39
C MET A 107 12.57 1.96 -8.66
N LEU A 108 11.27 2.24 -8.79
CA LEU A 108 10.67 2.69 -10.05
C LEU A 108 10.62 4.22 -10.15
N LEU A 109 10.73 4.93 -9.03
CA LEU A 109 10.80 6.39 -8.98
C LEU A 109 12.25 6.88 -8.93
N ASP A 110 12.44 8.19 -8.81
CA ASP A 110 13.75 8.82 -8.71
C ASP A 110 14.59 8.18 -7.58
N ARG A 111 15.89 7.99 -7.83
CA ARG A 111 16.81 7.36 -6.87
C ARG A 111 16.98 8.12 -5.54
N ASP A 112 16.64 9.41 -5.52
CA ASP A 112 16.68 10.26 -4.33
C ASP A 112 15.33 10.30 -3.59
N THR A 113 14.35 9.47 -4.02
CA THR A 113 13.05 9.31 -3.37
C THR A 113 13.20 8.91 -1.90
N GLN A 114 12.48 9.62 -1.03
CA GLN A 114 12.40 9.32 0.41
C GLN A 114 10.96 8.94 0.77
N THR A 115 10.77 7.77 1.36
CA THR A 115 9.45 7.25 1.75
C THR A 115 9.34 7.19 3.27
N THR A 116 8.26 7.78 3.80
CA THR A 116 7.78 7.53 5.17
C THR A 116 6.55 6.64 5.06
N SER A 117 6.57 5.45 5.66
CA SER A 117 5.47 4.49 5.63
C SER A 117 4.91 4.26 7.03
N ILE A 118 3.60 4.46 7.20
CA ILE A 118 2.91 4.31 8.49
C ILE A 118 2.18 2.98 8.52
N GLU A 119 2.39 2.21 9.59
CA GLU A 119 1.76 0.90 9.77
C GLU A 119 1.38 0.68 11.24
N VAL A 120 0.18 0.15 11.47
CA VAL A 120 -0.37 -0.07 12.81
C VAL A 120 0.00 -1.45 13.40
N SER A 121 0.31 -2.42 12.53
CA SER A 121 0.64 -3.79 12.93
C SER A 121 2.13 -3.94 13.22
N ALA A 122 2.49 -4.37 14.43
CA ALA A 122 3.88 -4.63 14.79
C ALA A 122 4.53 -5.72 13.91
N ASP A 123 3.78 -6.77 13.55
CA ASP A 123 4.27 -7.83 12.68
C ASP A 123 4.55 -7.33 11.25
N CYS A 124 3.70 -6.43 10.75
CA CYS A 124 3.90 -5.79 9.45
C CYS A 124 5.12 -4.86 9.47
N ILE A 125 5.31 -4.09 10.54
CA ILE A 125 6.51 -3.25 10.74
C ILE A 125 7.79 -4.10 10.76
N GLU A 126 7.78 -5.21 11.50
CA GLU A 126 8.93 -6.12 11.54
C GLU A 126 9.24 -6.68 10.15
N ALA A 127 8.22 -7.17 9.46
CA ALA A 127 8.36 -7.73 8.12
C ALA A 127 8.84 -6.70 7.10
N SER A 128 8.25 -5.50 7.08
CA SER A 128 8.61 -4.44 6.14
C SER A 128 10.05 -3.98 6.32
N ARG A 129 10.47 -3.73 7.57
CA ARG A 129 11.85 -3.33 7.88
C ARG A 129 12.85 -4.37 7.43
N ALA A 130 12.60 -5.64 7.73
CA ALA A 130 13.49 -6.72 7.33
C ALA A 130 13.56 -6.90 5.81
N ASN A 131 12.43 -6.81 5.10
CA ASN A 131 12.41 -6.91 3.64
C ASN A 131 13.14 -5.74 2.97
N VAL A 132 12.96 -4.51 3.48
CA VAL A 132 13.66 -3.30 3.02
C VAL A 132 15.16 -3.38 3.30
N GLU A 133 15.57 -3.95 4.45
CA GLU A 133 16.97 -4.23 4.75
C GLU A 133 17.59 -5.21 3.75
N VAL A 134 16.90 -6.32 3.45
CA VAL A 134 17.34 -7.28 2.41
C VAL A 134 17.41 -6.61 1.04
N ALA A 135 16.48 -5.71 0.72
CA ALA A 135 16.48 -4.94 -0.54
C ALA A 135 17.60 -3.89 -0.63
N GLY A 136 18.28 -3.56 0.48
CA GLY A 136 19.32 -2.54 0.53
C GLY A 136 18.79 -1.10 0.46
N LEU A 137 17.57 -0.86 0.97
CA LEU A 137 16.86 0.43 0.86
C LEU A 137 16.58 1.10 2.21
N SER A 138 17.23 0.66 3.30
CA SER A 138 16.96 1.15 4.66
C SER A 138 17.26 2.64 4.87
N ASP A 139 18.08 3.24 4.03
CA ASP A 139 18.40 4.68 4.02
C ASP A 139 17.39 5.54 3.28
N ARG A 140 16.47 4.90 2.53
CA ARG A 140 15.46 5.58 1.70
C ARG A 140 14.02 5.40 2.21
N ILE A 141 13.78 4.42 3.09
CA ILE A 141 12.43 4.06 3.55
C ILE A 141 12.42 4.01 5.08
N GLU A 142 11.63 4.91 5.68
CA GLU A 142 11.39 4.95 7.12
C GLU A 142 10.00 4.37 7.44
N PHE A 143 9.93 3.46 8.40
CA PHE A 143 8.66 2.92 8.90
C PHE A 143 8.32 3.48 10.28
N VAL A 144 7.12 4.07 10.40
CA VAL A 144 6.57 4.61 11.64
C VAL A 144 5.45 3.71 12.14
N HIS A 145 5.64 3.11 13.33
CA HIS A 145 4.64 2.23 13.93
C HIS A 145 3.58 3.05 14.69
N GLY A 146 2.34 2.91 14.31
CA GLY A 146 1.20 3.52 14.98
C GLY A 146 -0.02 3.72 14.07
N PRO A 147 -1.17 4.08 14.65
CA PRO A 147 -2.33 4.49 13.88
C PRO A 147 -2.03 5.74 13.06
N SER A 148 -2.50 5.77 11.80
CA SER A 148 -2.32 6.95 10.91
C SER A 148 -2.83 8.24 11.54
N THR A 149 -3.98 8.18 12.21
CA THR A 149 -4.61 9.31 12.89
C THR A 149 -3.74 9.94 13.97
N ASP A 150 -2.87 9.16 14.62
CA ASP A 150 -1.98 9.62 15.68
C ASP A 150 -0.63 10.09 15.13
N VAL A 151 -0.16 9.42 14.07
CA VAL A 151 1.15 9.69 13.46
C VAL A 151 1.11 10.89 12.54
N ILE A 152 0.11 11.03 11.67
CA ILE A 152 -0.01 12.13 10.69
C ILE A 152 0.19 13.51 11.36
N PRO A 153 -0.43 13.84 12.53
CA PRO A 153 -0.23 15.14 13.17
C PRO A 153 1.21 15.43 13.64
N THR A 154 2.05 14.41 13.74
CA THR A 154 3.46 14.55 14.17
C THR A 154 4.43 14.80 13.02
N LEU A 155 4.01 14.50 11.79
CA LEU A 155 4.84 14.64 10.60
C LEU A 155 5.16 16.11 10.30
N LYS A 156 6.25 16.32 9.55
CA LYS A 156 6.74 17.66 9.18
C LYS A 156 7.08 17.73 7.69
N GLY A 157 6.92 18.93 7.15
CA GLY A 157 7.15 19.20 5.73
C GLY A 157 6.01 18.68 4.87
N THR A 158 6.15 18.81 3.56
CA THR A 158 5.12 18.40 2.58
C THR A 158 5.52 17.11 1.87
N PHE A 159 4.53 16.38 1.41
CA PHE A 159 4.69 15.17 0.59
C PHE A 159 4.22 15.44 -0.83
N ASP A 160 5.01 14.98 -1.80
CA ASP A 160 4.70 15.10 -3.22
C ASP A 160 3.74 14.00 -3.66
N LEU A 161 3.86 12.81 -3.07
CA LEU A 161 2.98 11.67 -3.27
C LEU A 161 2.48 11.13 -1.93
N VAL A 162 1.18 10.87 -1.83
CA VAL A 162 0.55 10.14 -0.73
C VAL A 162 -0.09 8.86 -1.28
N PHE A 163 0.35 7.70 -0.81
CA PHE A 163 -0.19 6.40 -1.19
C PHE A 163 -1.08 5.85 -0.08
N LEU A 164 -2.39 5.72 -0.34
CA LEU A 164 -3.40 5.24 0.60
C LEU A 164 -3.71 3.78 0.30
N ASP A 165 -3.22 2.85 1.12
CA ASP A 165 -3.49 1.41 1.00
C ASP A 165 -3.72 0.74 2.36
N HIS A 166 -4.25 1.49 3.31
CA HIS A 166 -4.62 0.99 4.64
C HIS A 166 -6.13 0.75 4.75
N TRP A 167 -6.70 0.89 5.95
CA TRP A 167 -8.14 0.69 6.20
C TRP A 167 -9.00 1.73 5.48
N LYS A 168 -9.88 1.28 4.60
CA LYS A 168 -10.61 2.14 3.63
C LYS A 168 -11.50 3.22 4.26
N ASP A 169 -12.04 2.97 5.46
CA ASP A 169 -12.84 3.96 6.19
C ASP A 169 -12.00 5.16 6.69
N LEU A 170 -10.67 5.01 6.74
CA LEU A 170 -9.74 6.07 7.14
C LEU A 170 -9.26 6.95 5.97
N TYR A 171 -9.47 6.57 4.71
CA TYR A 171 -8.99 7.33 3.56
C TYR A 171 -9.41 8.81 3.60
N LYS A 172 -10.70 9.09 3.78
CA LYS A 172 -11.18 10.48 3.88
C LYS A 172 -10.74 11.19 5.16
N PRO A 173 -10.87 10.62 6.37
CA PRO A 173 -10.35 11.23 7.59
C PRO A 173 -8.87 11.57 7.50
N ASP A 174 -8.03 10.65 7.04
CA ASP A 174 -6.59 10.84 6.97
C ASP A 174 -6.21 11.87 5.90
N LEU A 175 -6.87 11.86 4.73
CA LEU A 175 -6.68 12.92 3.73
C LEU A 175 -6.99 14.30 4.31
N LYS A 176 -8.05 14.43 5.11
CA LYS A 176 -8.38 15.70 5.78
C LYS A 176 -7.37 16.09 6.86
N LEU A 177 -6.78 15.13 7.57
CA LEU A 177 -5.68 15.40 8.49
C LEU A 177 -4.45 15.91 7.74
N LEU A 178 -4.09 15.30 6.61
CA LEU A 178 -2.99 15.77 5.76
C LEU A 178 -3.22 17.21 5.27
N GLU A 179 -4.42 17.53 4.80
CA GLU A 179 -4.80 18.91 4.41
C GLU A 179 -4.68 19.89 5.59
N SER A 180 -5.25 19.54 6.75
CA SER A 180 -5.32 20.45 7.91
C SER A 180 -3.96 20.71 8.56
N HIS A 181 -3.01 19.78 8.41
CA HIS A 181 -1.64 19.92 8.92
C HIS A 181 -0.66 20.48 7.87
N GLY A 182 -1.15 20.83 6.67
CA GLY A 182 -0.31 21.37 5.58
C GLY A 182 0.74 20.39 5.07
N LEU A 183 0.45 19.08 5.15
CA LEU A 183 1.36 18.01 4.73
C LEU A 183 1.26 17.71 3.23
N ILE A 184 0.23 18.24 2.56
CA ILE A 184 0.03 18.24 1.11
C ILE A 184 -0.25 19.66 0.62
N THR A 185 0.17 19.98 -0.60
CA THR A 185 0.06 21.29 -1.24
C THR A 185 -0.42 21.16 -2.68
N SER A 186 -0.70 22.30 -3.34
CA SER A 186 -1.02 22.27 -4.77
C SER A 186 0.04 21.51 -5.56
N GLY A 187 -0.40 20.55 -6.38
CA GLY A 187 0.46 19.63 -7.11
C GLY A 187 0.73 18.29 -6.39
N SER A 188 0.47 18.18 -5.09
CA SER A 188 0.59 16.88 -4.40
C SER A 188 -0.36 15.86 -5.01
N VAL A 189 0.15 14.65 -5.27
CA VAL A 189 -0.58 13.51 -5.85
C VAL A 189 -1.02 12.57 -4.74
N ILE A 190 -2.29 12.22 -4.71
CA ILE A 190 -2.85 11.25 -3.77
C ILE A 190 -3.32 10.04 -4.58
N VAL A 191 -2.77 8.87 -4.29
CA VAL A 191 -3.12 7.60 -4.91
C VAL A 191 -3.83 6.74 -3.88
N ALA A 192 -5.07 6.37 -4.15
CA ALA A 192 -5.86 5.50 -3.30
C ALA A 192 -6.06 4.14 -3.97
N ASP A 193 -5.49 3.10 -3.39
CA ASP A 193 -5.63 1.73 -3.89
C ASP A 193 -6.92 1.06 -3.40
N ASN A 194 -7.35 0.05 -4.13
CA ASN A 194 -8.55 -0.76 -3.87
C ASN A 194 -9.82 0.08 -3.71
N VAL A 195 -10.07 0.95 -4.67
CA VAL A 195 -11.30 1.77 -4.71
C VAL A 195 -12.39 1.17 -5.62
N GLY A 196 -12.17 -0.02 -6.16
CA GLY A 196 -13.16 -0.76 -6.95
C GLY A 196 -14.39 -1.16 -6.13
N ASP A 197 -15.40 -1.73 -6.80
CA ASP A 197 -16.72 -2.05 -6.25
C ASP A 197 -16.73 -2.82 -4.93
N ILE A 198 -15.70 -3.66 -4.68
CA ILE A 198 -15.65 -4.48 -3.47
C ILE A 198 -15.34 -3.64 -2.24
N PHE A 199 -14.36 -2.75 -2.37
CA PHE A 199 -13.84 -1.96 -1.26
C PHE A 199 -14.40 -0.53 -1.23
N ALA A 200 -14.82 0.00 -2.38
CA ALA A 200 -15.29 1.35 -2.65
C ALA A 200 -15.43 2.25 -1.41
N PRO A 201 -14.43 3.06 -1.08
CA PRO A 201 -14.50 4.03 0.02
C PRO A 201 -15.33 5.23 -0.42
N GLU A 202 -16.65 5.06 -0.55
CA GLU A 202 -17.58 6.04 -1.08
C GLU A 202 -17.41 7.46 -0.50
N PRO A 203 -17.22 7.63 0.83
CA PRO A 203 -17.01 8.95 1.40
C PRO A 203 -15.72 9.64 0.91
N TYR A 204 -14.66 8.87 0.64
CA TYR A 204 -13.41 9.37 0.07
C TYR A 204 -13.59 9.75 -1.41
N LEU A 205 -14.14 8.85 -2.21
CA LEU A 205 -14.38 9.07 -3.64
C LEU A 205 -15.28 10.29 -3.89
N ASP A 206 -16.37 10.42 -3.12
CA ASP A 206 -17.23 11.60 -3.17
C ASP A 206 -16.44 12.88 -2.85
N TYR A 207 -15.61 12.84 -1.83
CA TYR A 207 -14.84 14.00 -1.41
C TYR A 207 -13.84 14.44 -2.50
N VAL A 208 -13.01 13.55 -3.02
CA VAL A 208 -11.99 13.93 -4.00
C VAL A 208 -12.61 14.35 -5.34
N ARG A 209 -13.71 13.73 -5.75
CA ARG A 209 -14.38 14.00 -7.03
C ARG A 209 -15.25 15.26 -7.00
N ASN A 210 -15.91 15.58 -5.87
CA ASN A 210 -16.94 16.59 -5.81
C ASN A 210 -16.61 17.82 -4.96
N SER A 211 -15.51 17.85 -4.21
CA SER A 211 -15.11 19.02 -3.41
C SER A 211 -14.61 20.22 -4.23
N GLY A 212 -14.29 20.01 -5.51
CA GLY A 212 -13.66 21.03 -6.36
C GLY A 212 -12.16 21.23 -6.09
N LYS A 213 -11.59 20.60 -5.07
CA LYS A 213 -10.19 20.75 -4.66
C LYS A 213 -9.21 19.92 -5.49
N PHE A 214 -9.65 18.82 -6.07
CA PHE A 214 -8.80 17.87 -6.77
C PHE A 214 -9.17 17.75 -8.25
N THR A 215 -8.19 17.39 -9.06
CA THR A 215 -8.40 16.78 -10.38
C THR A 215 -8.22 15.29 -10.20
N THR A 216 -9.16 14.45 -10.65
CA THR A 216 -9.16 13.02 -10.38
C THR A 216 -9.14 12.20 -11.66
N GLU A 217 -8.47 11.04 -11.60
CA GLU A 217 -8.45 10.00 -12.61
C GLU A 217 -8.74 8.65 -11.96
N HIS A 218 -9.67 7.89 -12.55
CA HIS A 218 -10.02 6.54 -12.09
C HIS A 218 -9.40 5.51 -13.03
N ARG A 219 -8.47 4.70 -12.55
CA ARG A 219 -7.84 3.62 -13.30
C ARG A 219 -8.34 2.26 -12.86
N THR A 220 -8.83 1.48 -13.81
CA THR A 220 -9.23 0.10 -13.56
C THR A 220 -8.02 -0.80 -13.32
N ALA A 221 -8.14 -1.71 -12.37
CA ALA A 221 -7.13 -2.67 -11.99
C ALA A 221 -7.77 -4.01 -11.61
N THR A 222 -6.99 -4.93 -11.06
CA THR A 222 -7.46 -6.14 -10.39
C THR A 222 -6.92 -6.20 -8.96
N ILE A 223 -7.60 -6.93 -8.08
CA ILE A 223 -6.99 -7.34 -6.81
C ILE A 223 -5.81 -8.25 -7.16
N GLU A 224 -4.67 -7.93 -6.60
CA GLU A 224 -3.40 -8.55 -6.98
C GLU A 224 -3.42 -10.07 -6.83
N TYR A 225 -2.76 -10.76 -7.75
CA TYR A 225 -2.72 -12.24 -7.88
C TYR A 225 -4.13 -12.86 -8.07
N THR A 226 -5.11 -12.08 -8.52
CA THR A 226 -6.48 -12.56 -8.80
C THR A 226 -7.03 -11.97 -10.09
N SER A 227 -8.16 -12.52 -10.58
CA SER A 227 -8.94 -11.92 -11.68
C SER A 227 -10.10 -11.03 -11.19
N ILE A 228 -10.12 -10.67 -9.91
CA ILE A 228 -11.21 -9.89 -9.31
C ILE A 228 -11.02 -8.42 -9.69
N PRO A 229 -12.01 -7.78 -10.36
CA PRO A 229 -11.90 -6.38 -10.74
C PRO A 229 -11.76 -5.45 -9.53
N ASP A 230 -10.87 -4.49 -9.67
CA ASP A 230 -10.57 -3.44 -8.70
C ASP A 230 -10.26 -2.12 -9.43
N ALA A 231 -9.87 -1.10 -8.70
CA ALA A 231 -9.47 0.18 -9.26
C ALA A 231 -8.58 0.97 -8.31
N VAL A 232 -7.89 1.97 -8.89
CA VAL A 232 -7.10 2.98 -8.20
C VAL A 232 -7.68 4.36 -8.52
N GLU A 233 -7.76 5.24 -7.55
CA GLU A 233 -8.12 6.65 -7.75
C GLU A 233 -6.88 7.52 -7.55
N ILE A 234 -6.51 8.27 -8.58
CA ILE A 234 -5.43 9.25 -8.55
C ILE A 234 -6.06 10.62 -8.42
N SER A 235 -5.61 11.43 -7.48
CA SER A 235 -6.15 12.75 -7.17
C SER A 235 -5.02 13.75 -7.02
N VAL A 236 -5.00 14.81 -7.84
CA VAL A 236 -4.01 15.88 -7.77
C VAL A 236 -4.65 17.09 -7.09
N LEU A 237 -4.05 17.59 -6.00
CA LEU A 237 -4.50 18.79 -5.30
C LEU A 237 -4.25 20.04 -6.16
N LYS A 238 -5.29 20.88 -6.35
CA LYS A 238 -5.23 22.11 -7.18
C LYS A 238 -4.54 23.26 -6.47
#